data_adc951ff342faaa4338c8852a4aa0e9e
#
_entry.id   adc951ff342faaa4338c8852a4aa0e9e
#
_cell.length_a   1.000
_cell.length_b   1.000
_cell.length_c   1.000
_cell.angle_alpha   90.00
_cell.angle_beta   90.00
_cell.angle_gamma   90.00
#
_symmetry.space_group_name_H-M   'P 1'
#
loop_
_entity.id
_entity.type
_entity.pdbx_description
1 polymer ?
#
loop_
_entity_poly.entity_id
_entity_poly.type
_entity_poly.pdbx_seq_one_letter_code
_entity_poly.pdbx_strand_id
1 'polypeptide(L)'
;MSTQADHSSFIAPGSLGLIGNGSGRTSPGRSLKNVGTNVGMLLLCGLFRQIFRKGSLTVIAPDGHSHHIGSGTSTVTVRIVDPSVILRLLLNPDLAVGEAYMDGALVVEEGYIYSFLDLCLANLGWSSGRGLRRVRGSFNRLVRRIAQHNSLSTARTNVAHHYDLSDTFYDLFLDADRQYSCAYFVSPDDSLERAQEQKKRHIAAKLLLRPGQRVLDIGSGWGGLACYLADVAAVDVTGVTLSTEQHSYAQKRANEIGLGDQVRFLLKDYRQEDTRYDRIVSVGMFEHVGVGHYREYFQKVRDLLDDDGVALIHTIGRADGPGAANQWINKYIFPGGYVPALSEILPAIEQAGLYVTDVEVLRLHYAETLKAWRHRFNANRGRVAELYDERFCRMWEFYLAGCEAAFRHGGLVNFQIQLTKRVDTLSLTRNYIGEWERSRDPMSRLES
;
A
#
# COMPACT_ATOMS: atom_id res chain seq x y z
N MET A 1 46.90 -13.58 44.46
CA MET A 1 47.72 -12.38 44.63
C MET A 1 46.76 -11.24 44.33
N SER A 2 45.99 -10.70 45.29
CA SER A 2 46.29 -9.74 46.36
C SER A 2 46.89 -8.48 45.80
N THR A 3 46.14 -7.37 45.81
CA THR A 3 45.99 -6.33 46.85
C THR A 3 45.07 -5.25 46.28
N GLN A 4 43.95 -4.89 46.82
CA GLN A 4 43.50 -4.19 48.03
C GLN A 4 44.14 -2.81 48.30
N ALA A 5 43.18 -1.87 48.52
CA ALA A 5 43.17 -0.68 49.39
C ALA A 5 43.59 0.65 48.72
N ASP A 6 43.11 1.84 49.03
CA ASP A 6 42.43 2.28 50.27
C ASP A 6 41.76 3.66 50.09
N HIS A 7 40.90 3.97 51.00
CA HIS A 7 40.16 5.19 51.34
C HIS A 7 40.93 6.52 51.36
N SER A 8 40.18 7.61 51.11
CA SER A 8 40.12 8.68 52.14
C SER A 8 39.00 9.69 51.86
N SER A 9 38.16 9.81 52.85
CA SER A 9 37.16 10.83 53.19
C SER A 9 37.80 12.18 53.52
N PHE A 10 37.14 13.31 53.18
CA PHE A 10 37.30 14.54 53.94
C PHE A 10 35.95 15.30 54.07
N ILE A 11 35.74 15.81 55.24
CA ILE A 11 34.61 16.36 55.94
C ILE A 11 34.42 17.86 55.60
N ALA A 12 33.15 18.33 55.63
CA ALA A 12 32.71 19.72 55.56
C ALA A 12 33.20 20.57 56.78
N PRO A 13 33.08 21.91 56.70
CA PRO A 13 32.07 22.60 57.50
C PRO A 13 31.39 23.80 56.77
N GLY A 14 30.14 23.99 56.85
CA GLY A 14 29.39 24.72 57.88
C GLY A 14 29.15 26.19 57.56
N SER A 15 27.86 26.53 57.33
CA SER A 15 27.01 27.57 57.88
C SER A 15 26.95 28.96 57.17
N LEU A 16 25.75 29.34 56.99
CA LEU A 16 24.97 30.50 57.38
C LEU A 16 24.07 31.06 56.26
N GLY A 17 22.79 31.15 56.57
CA GLY A 17 21.70 31.50 55.73
C GLY A 17 21.64 32.99 55.35
N LEU A 18 20.92 33.23 54.30
CA LEU A 18 20.20 34.49 54.09
C LEU A 18 18.85 34.17 53.39
N ILE A 19 17.80 34.56 54.03
CA ILE A 19 16.42 34.58 53.58
C ILE A 19 16.32 35.60 52.44
N GLY A 20 16.08 35.10 51.20
CA GLY A 20 15.78 35.94 50.05
C GLY A 20 14.39 35.61 49.53
N ASN A 21 13.40 36.44 49.82
CA ASN A 21 12.10 36.44 49.18
C ASN A 21 12.27 36.62 47.67
N GLY A 22 12.19 35.58 46.89
CA GLY A 22 12.14 35.60 45.43
C GLY A 22 10.72 35.36 44.95
N SER A 23 9.96 36.44 44.72
CA SER A 23 8.68 36.41 44.01
C SER A 23 8.85 35.67 42.67
N GLY A 24 8.25 34.49 42.56
CA GLY A 24 8.19 33.74 41.33
C GLY A 24 7.43 34.49 40.25
N ARG A 25 8.14 35.15 39.35
CA ARG A 25 7.60 35.63 38.08
C ARG A 25 7.39 34.39 37.20
N THR A 26 6.18 33.84 37.22
CA THR A 26 5.70 32.95 36.19
C THR A 26 5.71 33.72 34.86
N SER A 27 6.55 33.30 33.91
CA SER A 27 6.60 33.93 32.59
C SER A 27 5.26 33.75 31.87
N PRO A 28 4.62 34.84 31.39
CA PRO A 28 3.27 34.75 30.80
C PRO A 28 3.18 33.87 29.53
N GLY A 29 4.30 33.57 28.89
CA GLY A 29 4.33 32.73 27.69
C GLY A 29 4.09 31.24 27.91
N ARG A 30 4.33 30.70 29.12
CA ARG A 30 4.03 29.28 29.47
C ARG A 30 2.53 29.07 29.72
N SER A 31 1.84 30.02 30.28
CA SER A 31 0.40 29.94 30.56
C SER A 31 -0.45 29.92 29.30
N LEU A 32 -0.14 30.79 28.31
CA LEU A 32 -0.89 30.88 27.05
C LEU A 32 -0.73 29.64 26.15
N LYS A 33 0.47 29.03 26.11
CA LYS A 33 0.72 27.79 25.37
C LYS A 33 -0.06 26.61 25.97
N ASN A 34 -0.12 26.50 27.29
CA ASN A 34 -0.88 25.44 27.95
C ASN A 34 -2.39 25.57 27.77
N VAL A 35 -2.93 26.80 27.77
CA VAL A 35 -4.37 27.05 27.50
C VAL A 35 -4.72 26.64 26.07
N GLY A 36 -3.91 26.99 25.07
CA GLY A 36 -4.14 26.59 23.68
C GLY A 36 -4.09 25.07 23.46
N THR A 37 -3.16 24.39 24.13
CA THR A 37 -3.03 22.93 24.09
C THR A 37 -4.26 22.24 24.68
N ASN A 38 -4.75 22.71 25.83
CA ASN A 38 -5.93 22.13 26.51
C ASN A 38 -7.21 22.34 25.67
N VAL A 39 -7.41 23.51 25.07
CA VAL A 39 -8.56 23.76 24.17
C VAL A 39 -8.46 22.86 22.92
N GLY A 40 -7.28 22.74 22.32
CA GLY A 40 -7.05 21.85 21.18
C GLY A 40 -7.35 20.38 21.52
N MET A 41 -6.92 19.90 22.69
CA MET A 41 -7.25 18.54 23.18
C MET A 41 -8.75 18.32 23.39
N LEU A 42 -9.44 19.29 23.97
CA LEU A 42 -10.91 19.19 24.14
C LEU A 42 -11.61 19.10 22.78
N LEU A 43 -11.20 19.89 21.80
CA LEU A 43 -11.74 19.82 20.44
C LEU A 43 -11.45 18.47 19.77
N LEU A 44 -10.22 17.98 19.86
CA LEU A 44 -9.80 16.70 19.30
C LEU A 44 -10.59 15.54 19.93
N CYS A 45 -10.69 15.51 21.26
CA CYS A 45 -11.48 14.52 21.99
C CYS A 45 -12.98 14.64 21.68
N GLY A 46 -13.49 15.86 21.52
CA GLY A 46 -14.87 16.10 21.08
C GLY A 46 -15.17 15.50 19.71
N LEU A 47 -14.28 15.68 18.75
CA LEU A 47 -14.38 15.06 17.42
C LEU A 47 -14.32 13.54 17.50
N PHE A 48 -13.39 12.97 18.26
CA PHE A 48 -13.29 11.53 18.46
C PHE A 48 -14.55 10.95 19.10
N ARG A 49 -15.13 11.58 20.12
CA ARG A 49 -16.39 11.13 20.72
C ARG A 49 -17.57 11.09 19.75
N GLN A 50 -17.59 11.95 18.73
CA GLN A 50 -18.61 11.93 17.68
C GLN A 50 -18.41 10.77 16.68
N ILE A 51 -17.15 10.37 16.46
CA ILE A 51 -16.78 9.36 15.48
C ILE A 51 -16.81 7.96 16.11
N PHE A 52 -16.26 7.80 17.32
CA PHE A 52 -16.06 6.51 17.96
C PHE A 52 -17.36 5.96 18.55
N ARG A 53 -17.86 4.89 17.92
CA ARG A 53 -19.05 4.14 18.36
C ARG A 53 -18.74 2.70 18.75
N LYS A 54 -17.58 2.19 18.30
CA LYS A 54 -17.11 0.82 18.56
C LYS A 54 -15.72 0.89 19.19
N GLY A 55 -15.50 0.08 20.23
CA GLY A 55 -14.23 0.03 20.94
C GLY A 55 -13.95 1.26 21.79
N SER A 56 -12.78 1.31 22.38
CA SER A 56 -12.33 2.44 23.21
C SER A 56 -10.90 2.85 22.87
N LEU A 57 -10.66 4.16 22.95
CA LEU A 57 -9.37 4.80 22.73
C LEU A 57 -9.04 5.67 23.96
N THR A 58 -7.87 5.47 24.54
CA THR A 58 -7.31 6.39 25.53
C THR A 58 -6.28 7.27 24.88
N VAL A 59 -6.44 8.58 24.98
CA VAL A 59 -5.47 9.57 24.49
C VAL A 59 -4.83 10.25 25.69
N ILE A 60 -3.51 10.09 25.83
CA ILE A 60 -2.71 10.77 26.84
C ILE A 60 -2.18 12.07 26.21
N ALA A 61 -2.59 13.17 26.80
CA ALA A 61 -2.19 14.51 26.37
C ALA A 61 -0.71 14.81 26.75
N PRO A 62 -0.08 15.84 26.15
CA PRO A 62 1.31 16.21 26.47
C PRO A 62 1.55 16.60 27.94
N ASP A 63 0.51 17.02 28.66
CA ASP A 63 0.54 17.32 30.09
C ASP A 63 0.35 16.09 30.99
N GLY A 64 0.17 14.88 30.40
CA GLY A 64 -0.04 13.63 31.09
C GLY A 64 -1.50 13.28 31.41
N HIS A 65 -2.46 14.18 31.16
CA HIS A 65 -3.87 13.88 31.38
C HIS A 65 -4.38 12.85 30.38
N SER A 66 -5.13 11.85 30.87
CA SER A 66 -5.75 10.82 30.05
C SER A 66 -7.19 11.17 29.69
N HIS A 67 -7.52 11.06 28.41
CA HIS A 67 -8.86 11.24 27.87
C HIS A 67 -9.38 9.91 27.33
N HIS A 68 -10.45 9.41 27.91
CA HIS A 68 -11.09 8.17 27.47
C HIS A 68 -12.22 8.45 26.47
N ILE A 69 -12.27 7.71 25.37
CA ILE A 69 -13.18 7.93 24.25
C ILE A 69 -13.77 6.58 23.82
N GLY A 70 -15.09 6.54 23.64
CA GLY A 70 -15.83 5.34 23.27
C GLY A 70 -16.23 4.46 24.46
N SER A 71 -16.82 3.31 24.15
CA SER A 71 -17.23 2.29 25.12
C SER A 71 -17.02 0.93 24.48
N GLY A 72 -16.30 0.04 25.14
CA GLY A 72 -16.02 -1.31 24.60
C GLY A 72 -14.82 -1.94 25.27
N THR A 73 -14.56 -3.20 24.91
CA THR A 73 -13.48 -4.03 25.48
C THR A 73 -12.14 -3.88 24.78
N SER A 74 -12.11 -3.31 23.58
CA SER A 74 -10.85 -3.08 22.85
C SER A 74 -10.25 -1.76 23.32
N THR A 75 -9.14 -1.84 24.03
CA THR A 75 -8.40 -0.68 24.51
C THR A 75 -7.15 -0.47 23.67
N VAL A 76 -7.02 0.74 23.15
CA VAL A 76 -5.79 1.24 22.54
C VAL A 76 -5.42 2.51 23.27
N THR A 77 -4.18 2.62 23.72
CA THR A 77 -3.67 3.83 24.36
C THR A 77 -2.62 4.49 23.48
N VAL A 78 -2.86 5.76 23.15
CA VAL A 78 -1.91 6.59 22.39
C VAL A 78 -1.52 7.82 23.22
N ARG A 79 -0.23 8.18 23.17
CA ARG A 79 0.30 9.40 23.78
C ARG A 79 0.68 10.41 22.70
N ILE A 80 0.23 11.63 22.86
CA ILE A 80 0.71 12.80 22.11
C ILE A 80 1.85 13.41 22.92
N VAL A 81 3.07 13.31 22.37
CA VAL A 81 4.29 13.82 23.03
C VAL A 81 4.48 15.32 22.73
N ASP A 82 4.28 15.69 21.47
CA ASP A 82 4.45 17.09 21.01
C ASP A 82 3.09 17.78 20.91
N PRO A 83 2.87 18.89 21.67
CA PRO A 83 1.63 19.67 21.60
C PRO A 83 1.27 20.20 20.20
N SER A 84 2.24 20.42 19.33
CA SER A 84 2.00 20.91 17.96
C SER A 84 1.22 19.91 17.11
N VAL A 85 1.29 18.62 17.43
CA VAL A 85 0.56 17.54 16.75
C VAL A 85 -0.95 17.74 16.84
N ILE A 86 -1.45 18.28 17.95
CA ILE A 86 -2.89 18.47 18.17
C ILE A 86 -3.49 19.37 17.09
N LEU A 87 -2.86 20.52 16.82
CA LEU A 87 -3.33 21.42 15.79
C LEU A 87 -3.21 20.81 14.39
N ARG A 88 -2.11 20.09 14.12
CA ARG A 88 -1.89 19.40 12.84
C ARG A 88 -2.95 18.32 12.60
N LEU A 89 -3.32 17.56 13.63
CA LEU A 89 -4.39 16.55 13.56
C LEU A 89 -5.76 17.18 13.30
N LEU A 90 -6.06 18.33 13.90
CA LEU A 90 -7.31 19.07 13.66
C LEU A 90 -7.42 19.62 12.24
N LEU A 91 -6.30 20.12 11.67
CA LEU A 91 -6.28 20.76 10.37
C LEU A 91 -6.16 19.77 9.21
N ASN A 92 -5.29 18.78 9.33
CA ASN A 92 -5.00 17.80 8.28
C ASN A 92 -4.65 16.42 8.85
N PRO A 93 -5.64 15.67 9.36
CA PRO A 93 -5.41 14.36 9.98
C PRO A 93 -4.79 13.34 9.00
N ASP A 94 -5.13 13.41 7.68
CA ASP A 94 -4.66 12.47 6.66
C ASP A 94 -3.14 12.47 6.50
N LEU A 95 -2.48 13.59 6.77
CA LEU A 95 -1.02 13.71 6.75
C LEU A 95 -0.43 13.62 8.15
N ALA A 96 -1.06 14.33 9.09
CA ALA A 96 -0.47 14.58 10.40
C ALA A 96 -0.33 13.34 11.28
N VAL A 97 -1.26 12.37 11.19
CA VAL A 97 -1.20 11.17 12.03
C VAL A 97 0.03 10.31 11.67
N GLY A 98 0.29 10.11 10.38
CA GLY A 98 1.44 9.33 9.93
C GLY A 98 2.76 10.03 10.23
N GLU A 99 2.86 11.35 9.99
CA GLU A 99 4.06 12.12 10.32
C GLU A 99 4.34 12.13 11.82
N ALA A 100 3.33 12.34 12.65
CA ALA A 100 3.48 12.32 14.10
C ALA A 100 3.95 10.94 14.63
N TYR A 101 3.47 9.86 14.04
CA TYR A 101 3.94 8.51 14.36
C TYR A 101 5.39 8.30 13.92
N MET A 102 5.74 8.67 12.69
CA MET A 102 7.10 8.58 12.17
C MET A 102 8.11 9.33 13.04
N ASP A 103 7.74 10.55 13.45
CA ASP A 103 8.60 11.45 14.22
C ASP A 103 8.61 11.12 15.74
N GLY A 104 7.85 10.12 16.20
CA GLY A 104 7.71 9.76 17.61
C GLY A 104 6.94 10.79 18.44
N ALA A 105 6.26 11.72 17.79
CA ALA A 105 5.41 12.72 18.44
C ALA A 105 4.00 12.19 18.79
N LEU A 106 3.63 11.05 18.21
CA LEU A 106 2.51 10.19 18.58
C LEU A 106 3.05 8.78 18.84
N VAL A 107 2.81 8.25 20.02
CA VAL A 107 3.30 6.93 20.46
C VAL A 107 2.10 6.05 20.84
N VAL A 108 2.09 4.80 20.41
CA VAL A 108 1.13 3.79 20.86
C VAL A 108 1.73 3.11 22.09
N GLU A 109 1.13 3.29 23.27
CA GLU A 109 1.61 2.71 24.53
C GLU A 109 1.03 1.33 24.80
N GLU A 110 -0.26 1.15 24.46
CA GLU A 110 -0.94 -0.15 24.56
C GLU A 110 -1.51 -0.52 23.21
N GLY A 111 -1.19 -1.73 22.74
CA GLY A 111 -1.52 -2.21 21.39
C GLY A 111 -0.40 -1.94 20.37
N TYR A 112 -0.78 -1.91 19.13
CA TYR A 112 0.11 -1.68 17.97
C TYR A 112 -0.46 -0.57 17.11
N ILE A 113 0.37 0.02 16.26
CA ILE A 113 -0.11 1.05 15.29
C ILE A 113 -1.27 0.51 14.43
N TYR A 114 -1.26 -0.78 14.07
CA TYR A 114 -2.37 -1.42 13.39
C TYR A 114 -3.67 -1.34 14.20
N SER A 115 -3.64 -1.68 15.50
CA SER A 115 -4.84 -1.64 16.36
C SER A 115 -5.44 -0.23 16.44
N PHE A 116 -4.59 0.79 16.49
CA PHE A 116 -5.04 2.19 16.49
C PHE A 116 -5.69 2.57 15.15
N LEU A 117 -5.06 2.25 14.02
CA LEU A 117 -5.59 2.57 12.70
C LEU A 117 -6.85 1.77 12.35
N ASP A 118 -6.88 0.48 12.72
CA ASP A 118 -8.03 -0.40 12.56
C ASP A 118 -9.25 0.15 13.33
N LEU A 119 -9.05 0.50 14.61
CA LEU A 119 -10.08 1.10 15.44
C LEU A 119 -10.59 2.43 14.86
N CYS A 120 -9.70 3.29 14.39
CA CYS A 120 -10.06 4.56 13.75
C CYS A 120 -10.88 4.34 12.46
N LEU A 121 -10.39 3.48 11.56
CA LEU A 121 -11.04 3.25 10.27
C LEU A 121 -12.34 2.44 10.39
N ALA A 122 -12.45 1.51 11.36
CA ALA A 122 -13.69 0.81 11.66
C ALA A 122 -14.81 1.76 12.13
N ASN A 123 -14.46 2.86 12.80
CA ASN A 123 -15.39 3.88 13.25
C ASN A 123 -15.68 4.96 12.21
N LEU A 124 -14.68 5.32 11.39
CA LEU A 124 -14.86 6.25 10.27
C LEU A 124 -15.68 5.62 9.14
N GLY A 125 -15.63 4.31 8.97
CA GLY A 125 -16.39 3.47 8.07
C GLY A 125 -16.58 3.99 6.64
N TRP A 126 -16.86 3.12 5.70
CA TRP A 126 -17.20 3.49 4.33
C TRP A 126 -18.41 4.46 4.26
N SER A 127 -19.43 4.28 5.12
CA SER A 127 -20.71 5.01 5.04
C SER A 127 -20.74 6.31 5.86
N SER A 128 -19.91 6.46 6.88
CA SER A 128 -20.03 7.54 7.87
C SER A 128 -19.57 8.92 7.36
N GLY A 129 -18.76 8.97 6.30
CA GLY A 129 -18.12 10.19 5.82
C GLY A 129 -18.73 10.85 4.58
N ARG A 130 -19.89 10.38 4.08
CA ARG A 130 -20.44 10.88 2.78
C ARG A 130 -20.75 12.37 2.75
N GLY A 131 -21.16 12.97 3.85
CA GLY A 131 -21.48 14.41 3.93
C GLY A 131 -20.23 15.29 3.87
N LEU A 132 -19.28 15.10 4.77
CA LEU A 132 -18.03 15.89 4.84
C LEU A 132 -17.09 15.59 3.64
N ARG A 133 -17.02 14.33 3.19
CA ARG A 133 -16.25 13.94 1.99
C ARG A 133 -16.81 14.56 0.71
N ARG A 134 -18.14 14.75 0.59
CA ARG A 134 -18.76 15.37 -0.60
C ARG A 134 -18.31 16.82 -0.80
N VAL A 135 -18.24 17.60 0.26
CA VAL A 135 -17.82 19.03 0.19
C VAL A 135 -16.33 19.14 -0.13
N ARG A 136 -15.49 18.35 0.54
CA ARG A 136 -14.04 18.29 0.27
C ARG A 136 -13.71 17.68 -1.10
N GLY A 137 -14.49 16.70 -1.55
CA GLY A 137 -14.30 15.98 -2.81
C GLY A 137 -14.58 16.80 -4.07
N SER A 138 -15.41 17.86 -4.01
CA SER A 138 -15.72 18.71 -5.17
C SER A 138 -14.58 19.66 -5.52
N PHE A 139 -13.93 20.25 -4.53
CA PHE A 139 -12.76 21.10 -4.75
C PHE A 139 -11.53 20.31 -5.19
N ASN A 140 -11.30 19.14 -4.56
CA ASN A 140 -10.19 18.26 -4.92
C ASN A 140 -10.33 17.65 -6.32
N ARG A 141 -11.55 17.52 -6.89
CA ARG A 141 -11.74 17.03 -8.25
C ARG A 141 -11.20 17.96 -9.33
N LEU A 142 -11.27 19.28 -9.10
CA LEU A 142 -10.76 20.27 -10.05
C LEU A 142 -9.22 20.31 -10.09
N VAL A 143 -8.59 20.22 -8.91
CA VAL A 143 -7.12 20.23 -8.76
C VAL A 143 -6.50 18.86 -9.17
N ARG A 144 -7.26 17.78 -9.10
CA ARG A 144 -6.82 16.41 -9.34
C ARG A 144 -6.23 16.19 -10.74
N ARG A 145 -6.87 16.71 -11.80
CA ARG A 145 -6.40 16.55 -13.18
C ARG A 145 -5.01 17.16 -13.42
N ILE A 146 -4.71 18.24 -12.72
CA ILE A 146 -3.42 18.94 -12.83
C ILE A 146 -2.36 18.19 -12.00
N ALA A 147 -2.71 17.76 -10.77
CA ALA A 147 -1.79 17.07 -9.87
C ALA A 147 -1.42 15.63 -10.31
N GLN A 148 -2.20 15.02 -11.22
CA GLN A 148 -1.99 13.66 -11.72
C GLN A 148 -1.45 13.60 -13.15
N HIS A 149 -0.91 14.71 -13.66
CA HIS A 149 -0.28 14.69 -14.99
C HIS A 149 1.04 13.90 -14.91
N ASN A 150 1.06 12.70 -15.53
CA ASN A 150 2.19 11.78 -15.50
C ASN A 150 2.91 11.75 -16.86
N SER A 151 3.83 12.70 -17.08
CA SER A 151 4.71 12.69 -18.25
C SER A 151 5.70 11.50 -18.20
N LEU A 152 6.35 11.16 -19.34
CA LEU A 152 7.37 10.09 -19.39
C LEU A 152 8.50 10.31 -18.37
N SER A 153 8.95 11.55 -18.20
CA SER A 153 10.01 11.89 -17.23
C SER A 153 9.52 11.75 -15.79
N THR A 154 8.30 12.20 -15.50
CA THR A 154 7.68 12.11 -14.18
C THR A 154 7.45 10.64 -13.79
N ALA A 155 7.01 9.79 -14.73
CA ALA A 155 6.81 8.36 -14.49
C ALA A 155 8.10 7.68 -14.04
N ARG A 156 9.24 7.95 -14.72
CA ARG A 156 10.54 7.39 -14.33
C ARG A 156 10.98 7.84 -12.94
N THR A 157 10.85 9.13 -12.62
CA THR A 157 11.22 9.68 -11.30
C THR A 157 10.36 9.08 -10.18
N ASN A 158 9.06 8.94 -10.39
CA ASN A 158 8.14 8.39 -9.39
C ASN A 158 8.40 6.89 -9.13
N VAL A 159 8.69 6.12 -10.18
CA VAL A 159 9.07 4.71 -10.07
C VAL A 159 10.40 4.58 -9.32
N ALA A 160 11.42 5.35 -9.69
CA ALA A 160 12.72 5.34 -9.01
C ALA A 160 12.56 5.63 -7.50
N HIS A 161 11.82 6.65 -7.12
CA HIS A 161 11.63 7.02 -5.70
C HIS A 161 11.07 5.89 -4.84
N HIS A 162 10.17 5.06 -5.37
CA HIS A 162 9.56 3.97 -4.59
C HIS A 162 10.38 2.67 -4.64
N TYR A 163 10.99 2.36 -5.79
CA TYR A 163 11.68 1.09 -6.03
C TYR A 163 13.20 1.15 -5.83
N ASP A 164 13.77 2.31 -5.50
CA ASP A 164 15.20 2.47 -5.14
C ASP A 164 15.55 1.95 -3.72
N LEU A 165 14.58 1.33 -3.03
CA LEU A 165 14.85 0.56 -1.81
C LEU A 165 15.61 -0.72 -2.17
N SER A 166 16.54 -1.13 -1.33
CA SER A 166 17.38 -2.30 -1.62
C SER A 166 16.57 -3.58 -1.77
N ASP A 167 17.01 -4.46 -2.68
CA ASP A 167 16.44 -5.81 -2.84
C ASP A 167 16.41 -6.59 -1.52
N THR A 168 17.47 -6.44 -0.70
CA THR A 168 17.56 -7.03 0.64
C THR A 168 16.40 -6.60 1.54
N PHE A 169 15.91 -5.37 1.40
CA PHE A 169 14.78 -4.90 2.18
C PHE A 169 13.48 -5.60 1.78
N TYR A 170 13.22 -5.77 0.48
CA TYR A 170 12.04 -6.46 0.00
C TYR A 170 12.02 -7.94 0.41
N ASP A 171 13.17 -8.60 0.46
CA ASP A 171 13.33 -9.98 0.92
C ASP A 171 12.92 -10.19 2.40
N LEU A 172 12.91 -9.13 3.20
CA LEU A 172 12.55 -9.22 4.62
C LEU A 172 11.04 -9.38 4.85
N PHE A 173 10.19 -9.05 3.88
CA PHE A 173 8.74 -9.10 4.09
C PHE A 173 7.92 -9.65 2.91
N LEU A 174 8.43 -9.67 1.67
CA LEU A 174 7.76 -10.29 0.55
C LEU A 174 7.88 -11.83 0.60
N ASP A 175 7.19 -12.51 -0.30
CA ASP A 175 7.40 -13.92 -0.61
C ASP A 175 8.71 -14.12 -1.40
N ALA A 176 9.18 -15.36 -1.50
CA ALA A 176 10.42 -15.71 -2.19
C ALA A 176 10.43 -15.31 -3.69
N ASP A 177 9.24 -15.14 -4.29
CA ASP A 177 9.06 -14.73 -5.67
C ASP A 177 9.03 -13.18 -5.83
N ARG A 178 9.13 -12.43 -4.73
CA ARG A 178 9.06 -10.95 -4.68
C ARG A 178 7.82 -10.39 -5.35
N GLN A 179 6.66 -10.99 -5.10
CA GLN A 179 5.38 -10.51 -5.63
C GLN A 179 4.87 -9.32 -4.81
N TYR A 180 5.11 -8.09 -5.26
CA TYR A 180 4.68 -6.87 -4.58
C TYR A 180 3.34 -6.38 -5.10
N SER A 181 2.33 -7.26 -5.01
CA SER A 181 0.94 -7.00 -5.41
C SER A 181 -0.01 -7.91 -4.64
N CYS A 182 -1.33 -7.66 -4.77
CA CYS A 182 -2.36 -8.43 -4.10
C CYS A 182 -2.27 -9.92 -4.41
N ALA A 183 -2.13 -10.77 -3.40
CA ALA A 183 -2.19 -12.23 -3.51
C ALA A 183 -3.64 -12.73 -3.66
N TYR A 184 -3.82 -14.00 -4.03
CA TYR A 184 -5.12 -14.65 -4.15
C TYR A 184 -5.19 -15.83 -3.19
N PHE A 185 -5.94 -15.70 -2.11
CA PHE A 185 -6.11 -16.70 -1.07
C PHE A 185 -7.32 -17.59 -1.40
N VAL A 186 -7.10 -18.86 -1.74
CA VAL A 186 -8.17 -19.84 -1.93
C VAL A 186 -8.69 -20.32 -0.58
N SER A 187 -7.79 -20.47 0.40
CA SER A 187 -8.11 -20.77 1.78
C SER A 187 -7.64 -19.66 2.73
N PRO A 188 -8.38 -19.40 3.83
CA PRO A 188 -7.90 -18.48 4.88
C PRO A 188 -6.56 -18.87 5.50
N ASP A 189 -6.20 -20.17 5.43
CA ASP A 189 -4.98 -20.75 6.01
C ASP A 189 -3.80 -20.78 5.02
N ASP A 190 -3.99 -20.27 3.79
CA ASP A 190 -2.91 -20.24 2.81
C ASP A 190 -1.75 -19.35 3.30
N SER A 191 -0.53 -19.86 3.11
CA SER A 191 0.67 -19.02 3.28
C SER A 191 0.74 -17.94 2.21
N LEU A 192 1.54 -16.91 2.43
CA LEU A 192 1.75 -15.84 1.43
C LEU A 192 2.32 -16.41 0.13
N GLU A 193 3.27 -17.34 0.19
CA GLU A 193 3.85 -18.01 -0.98
C GLU A 193 2.76 -18.73 -1.79
N ARG A 194 1.92 -19.50 -1.11
CA ARG A 194 0.83 -20.23 -1.77
C ARG A 194 -0.18 -19.27 -2.39
N ALA A 195 -0.56 -18.22 -1.69
CA ALA A 195 -1.50 -17.22 -2.18
C ALA A 195 -0.95 -16.42 -3.38
N GLN A 196 0.37 -16.13 -3.41
CA GLN A 196 1.01 -15.47 -4.55
C GLN A 196 1.14 -16.42 -5.76
N GLU A 197 1.41 -17.69 -5.54
CA GLU A 197 1.38 -18.70 -6.60
C GLU A 197 -0.04 -18.85 -7.18
N GLN A 198 -1.05 -18.93 -6.33
CA GLN A 198 -2.47 -18.96 -6.73
C GLN A 198 -2.87 -17.72 -7.52
N LYS A 199 -2.39 -16.52 -7.14
CA LYS A 199 -2.60 -15.31 -7.94
C LYS A 199 -2.07 -15.46 -9.37
N LYS A 200 -0.83 -15.93 -9.53
CA LYS A 200 -0.23 -16.14 -10.86
C LYS A 200 -1.02 -17.16 -11.67
N ARG A 201 -1.44 -18.26 -11.04
CA ARG A 201 -2.29 -19.28 -11.66
C ARG A 201 -3.65 -18.73 -12.09
N HIS A 202 -4.30 -17.94 -11.24
CA HIS A 202 -5.59 -17.30 -11.53
C HIS A 202 -5.50 -16.31 -12.69
N ILE A 203 -4.43 -15.52 -12.75
CA ILE A 203 -4.13 -14.63 -13.89
C ILE A 203 -3.94 -15.43 -15.17
N ALA A 204 -3.12 -16.49 -15.14
CA ALA A 204 -2.86 -17.35 -16.30
C ALA A 204 -4.17 -18.01 -16.83
N ALA A 205 -5.04 -18.46 -15.93
CA ALA A 205 -6.35 -19.00 -16.28
C ALA A 205 -7.21 -17.98 -17.03
N LYS A 206 -7.27 -16.74 -16.56
CA LYS A 206 -8.03 -15.65 -17.21
C LYS A 206 -7.43 -15.19 -18.53
N LEU A 207 -6.14 -15.38 -18.73
CA LEU A 207 -5.49 -15.06 -20.00
C LEU A 207 -5.73 -16.12 -21.08
N LEU A 208 -6.27 -17.30 -20.77
CA LEU A 208 -6.46 -18.42 -21.73
C LEU A 208 -5.21 -18.74 -22.55
N LEU A 209 -4.09 -18.95 -21.85
CA LEU A 209 -2.79 -19.17 -22.46
C LEU A 209 -2.75 -20.46 -23.30
N ARG A 210 -2.06 -20.39 -24.44
CA ARG A 210 -1.75 -21.53 -25.32
C ARG A 210 -0.27 -21.49 -25.68
N PRO A 211 0.39 -22.65 -25.85
CA PRO A 211 1.79 -22.71 -26.23
C PRO A 211 2.10 -21.88 -27.49
N GLY A 212 3.25 -21.23 -27.48
CA GLY A 212 3.72 -20.39 -28.60
C GLY A 212 3.09 -19.01 -28.72
N GLN A 213 2.18 -18.63 -27.82
CA GLN A 213 1.61 -17.28 -27.80
C GLN A 213 2.62 -16.26 -27.28
N ARG A 214 2.52 -15.03 -27.78
CA ARG A 214 3.30 -13.88 -27.32
C ARG A 214 2.52 -13.12 -26.25
N VAL A 215 3.14 -12.92 -25.08
CA VAL A 215 2.55 -12.25 -23.92
C VAL A 215 3.33 -10.97 -23.62
N LEU A 216 2.64 -9.86 -23.37
CA LEU A 216 3.21 -8.64 -22.82
C LEU A 216 2.85 -8.51 -21.34
N ASP A 217 3.86 -8.35 -20.48
CA ASP A 217 3.70 -8.02 -19.06
C ASP A 217 4.08 -6.54 -18.82
N ILE A 218 3.06 -5.69 -18.63
CA ILE A 218 3.23 -4.24 -18.45
C ILE A 218 3.46 -3.95 -16.97
N GLY A 219 4.70 -3.57 -16.60
CA GLY A 219 5.12 -3.40 -15.23
C GLY A 219 5.56 -4.70 -14.59
N SER A 220 6.47 -5.41 -15.27
CA SER A 220 6.87 -6.78 -14.95
C SER A 220 7.59 -6.97 -13.59
N GLY A 221 7.96 -5.88 -12.90
CA GLY A 221 8.63 -5.94 -11.61
C GLY A 221 9.90 -6.81 -11.66
N TRP A 222 10.09 -7.68 -10.68
CA TRP A 222 11.22 -8.63 -10.62
C TRP A 222 11.03 -9.88 -11.51
N GLY A 223 10.07 -9.86 -12.43
CA GLY A 223 9.89 -10.88 -13.47
C GLY A 223 9.20 -12.17 -13.06
N GLY A 224 8.75 -12.29 -11.80
CA GLY A 224 8.18 -13.53 -11.29
C GLY A 224 6.91 -13.99 -12.03
N LEU A 225 6.03 -13.07 -12.40
CA LEU A 225 4.83 -13.41 -13.19
C LEU A 225 5.22 -13.84 -14.61
N ALA A 226 6.07 -13.08 -15.29
CA ALA A 226 6.53 -13.38 -16.66
C ALA A 226 7.16 -14.78 -16.73
N CYS A 227 8.08 -15.11 -15.83
CA CYS A 227 8.70 -16.43 -15.74
C CYS A 227 7.65 -17.54 -15.48
N TYR A 228 6.70 -17.30 -14.56
CA TYR A 228 5.65 -18.27 -14.29
C TYR A 228 4.78 -18.55 -15.52
N LEU A 229 4.38 -17.52 -16.26
CA LEU A 229 3.54 -17.68 -17.47
C LEU A 229 4.27 -18.49 -18.55
N ALA A 230 5.57 -18.23 -18.79
CA ALA A 230 6.39 -18.97 -19.74
C ALA A 230 6.51 -20.44 -19.34
N ASP A 231 6.79 -20.73 -18.06
CA ASP A 231 6.97 -22.08 -17.54
C ASP A 231 5.70 -22.92 -17.65
N VAL A 232 4.55 -22.38 -17.19
CA VAL A 232 3.31 -23.18 -17.10
C VAL A 232 2.59 -23.37 -18.43
N ALA A 233 2.83 -22.49 -19.42
CA ALA A 233 2.06 -22.50 -20.67
C ALA A 233 2.91 -22.51 -21.94
N ALA A 234 4.23 -22.58 -21.82
CA ALA A 234 5.18 -22.54 -22.96
C ALA A 234 4.91 -21.34 -23.90
N VAL A 235 4.78 -20.15 -23.33
CA VAL A 235 4.53 -18.88 -24.03
C VAL A 235 5.79 -18.02 -24.06
N ASP A 236 5.91 -17.14 -25.07
CA ASP A 236 6.98 -16.15 -25.16
C ASP A 236 6.57 -14.86 -24.46
N VAL A 237 7.27 -14.47 -23.39
CA VAL A 237 6.89 -13.30 -22.59
C VAL A 237 7.87 -12.15 -22.78
N THR A 238 7.32 -10.97 -23.05
CA THR A 238 8.06 -9.70 -23.01
C THR A 238 7.58 -8.92 -21.78
N GLY A 239 8.46 -8.71 -20.81
CA GLY A 239 8.20 -7.83 -19.67
C GLY A 239 8.75 -6.44 -19.90
N VAL A 240 7.98 -5.39 -19.58
CA VAL A 240 8.47 -4.01 -19.62
C VAL A 240 8.43 -3.39 -18.22
N THR A 241 9.51 -2.71 -17.84
CA THR A 241 9.65 -1.97 -16.58
C THR A 241 10.42 -0.67 -16.78
N LEU A 242 10.25 0.29 -15.87
CA LEU A 242 11.02 1.54 -15.82
C LEU A 242 12.14 1.51 -14.76
N SER A 243 12.19 0.48 -13.90
CA SER A 243 13.22 0.32 -12.86
C SER A 243 14.40 -0.46 -13.41
N THR A 244 15.60 0.11 -13.32
CA THR A 244 16.87 -0.51 -13.75
C THR A 244 17.20 -1.72 -12.88
N GLU A 245 16.94 -1.63 -11.57
CA GLU A 245 17.20 -2.68 -10.59
C GLU A 245 16.30 -3.89 -10.87
N GLN A 246 15.00 -3.66 -11.01
CA GLN A 246 14.03 -4.71 -11.34
C GLN A 246 14.35 -5.38 -12.70
N HIS A 247 14.69 -4.58 -13.71
CA HIS A 247 15.09 -5.09 -15.02
C HIS A 247 16.30 -6.03 -14.93
N SER A 248 17.37 -5.58 -14.25
CA SER A 248 18.60 -6.36 -14.11
C SER A 248 18.37 -7.66 -13.35
N TYR A 249 17.59 -7.59 -12.27
CA TYR A 249 17.22 -8.77 -11.47
C TYR A 249 16.37 -9.76 -12.28
N ALA A 250 15.33 -9.27 -12.96
CA ALA A 250 14.42 -10.09 -13.75
C ALA A 250 15.15 -10.83 -14.90
N GLN A 251 16.04 -10.15 -15.60
CA GLN A 251 16.83 -10.77 -16.68
C GLN A 251 17.78 -11.84 -16.15
N LYS A 252 18.49 -11.58 -15.04
CA LYS A 252 19.35 -12.54 -14.35
C LYS A 252 18.54 -13.78 -13.94
N ARG A 253 17.40 -13.57 -13.29
CA ARG A 253 16.49 -14.62 -12.84
C ARG A 253 16.03 -15.53 -14.00
N ALA A 254 15.54 -14.95 -15.11
CA ALA A 254 15.09 -15.74 -16.26
C ALA A 254 16.20 -16.65 -16.83
N ASN A 255 17.43 -16.14 -16.87
CA ASN A 255 18.59 -16.91 -17.33
C ASN A 255 18.94 -18.04 -16.34
N GLU A 256 18.94 -17.78 -15.02
CA GLU A 256 19.27 -18.76 -13.98
C GLU A 256 18.30 -19.94 -13.95
N ILE A 257 17.02 -19.71 -14.25
CA ILE A 257 16.00 -20.78 -14.30
C ILE A 257 15.83 -21.40 -15.67
N GLY A 258 16.69 -21.03 -16.66
CA GLY A 258 16.68 -21.62 -18.01
C GLY A 258 15.56 -21.13 -18.93
N LEU A 259 14.93 -19.99 -18.63
CA LEU A 259 13.85 -19.39 -19.43
C LEU A 259 14.32 -18.19 -20.28
N GLY A 260 15.62 -17.93 -20.37
CA GLY A 260 16.17 -16.76 -21.07
C GLY A 260 15.80 -16.66 -22.57
N ASP A 261 15.51 -17.78 -23.22
CA ASP A 261 15.06 -17.80 -24.61
C ASP A 261 13.56 -17.48 -24.78
N GLN A 262 12.75 -17.70 -23.75
CA GLN A 262 11.30 -17.51 -23.74
C GLN A 262 10.87 -16.21 -23.05
N VAL A 263 11.68 -15.68 -22.14
CA VAL A 263 11.36 -14.50 -21.34
C VAL A 263 12.43 -13.42 -21.53
N ARG A 264 12.02 -12.28 -22.04
CA ARG A 264 12.90 -11.11 -22.19
C ARG A 264 12.32 -9.92 -21.44
N PHE A 265 13.19 -9.13 -20.81
CA PHE A 265 12.81 -7.91 -20.13
C PHE A 265 13.40 -6.70 -20.85
N LEU A 266 12.60 -5.64 -20.96
CA LEU A 266 12.99 -4.38 -21.62
C LEU A 266 12.87 -3.23 -20.63
N LEU A 267 13.92 -2.43 -20.50
CA LEU A 267 13.88 -1.17 -19.75
C LEU A 267 13.22 -0.10 -20.63
N LYS A 268 11.89 -0.14 -20.72
CA LYS A 268 11.10 0.62 -21.70
C LYS A 268 9.74 1.01 -21.12
N ASP A 269 9.30 2.22 -21.48
CA ASP A 269 7.91 2.60 -21.19
C ASP A 269 6.96 1.87 -22.16
N TYR A 270 5.86 1.30 -21.63
CA TYR A 270 4.86 0.57 -22.43
C TYR A 270 4.29 1.42 -23.58
N ARG A 271 4.26 2.75 -23.44
CA ARG A 271 3.81 3.69 -24.50
C ARG A 271 4.70 3.66 -25.75
N GLN A 272 5.96 3.24 -25.61
CA GLN A 272 6.93 3.10 -26.70
C GLN A 272 6.95 1.69 -27.33
N GLU A 273 6.17 0.74 -26.77
CA GLU A 273 6.03 -0.60 -27.34
C GLU A 273 5.16 -0.53 -28.61
N ASP A 274 5.50 -1.31 -29.63
CA ASP A 274 4.83 -1.30 -30.95
C ASP A 274 4.57 -2.71 -31.51
N THR A 275 5.05 -3.74 -30.83
CA THR A 275 4.82 -5.14 -31.17
C THR A 275 3.41 -5.57 -30.77
N ARG A 276 2.74 -6.40 -31.56
CA ARG A 276 1.46 -6.99 -31.19
C ARG A 276 1.64 -8.27 -30.40
N TYR A 277 0.70 -8.53 -29.50
CA TYR A 277 0.70 -9.64 -28.57
C TYR A 277 -0.65 -10.36 -28.53
N ASP A 278 -0.61 -11.68 -28.44
CA ASP A 278 -1.81 -12.50 -28.24
C ASP A 278 -2.44 -12.24 -26.87
N ARG A 279 -1.60 -11.94 -25.85
CA ARG A 279 -2.02 -11.70 -24.47
C ARG A 279 -1.31 -10.50 -23.88
N ILE A 280 -2.04 -9.73 -23.08
CA ILE A 280 -1.47 -8.60 -22.33
C ILE A 280 -1.88 -8.74 -20.88
N VAL A 281 -0.93 -8.59 -19.96
CA VAL A 281 -1.18 -8.53 -18.52
C VAL A 281 -0.55 -7.29 -17.91
N SER A 282 -1.22 -6.70 -16.93
CA SER A 282 -0.68 -5.58 -16.14
C SER A 282 -1.14 -5.73 -14.70
N VAL A 283 -0.19 -5.78 -13.76
CA VAL A 283 -0.45 -6.02 -12.34
C VAL A 283 0.15 -4.92 -11.50
N GLY A 284 -0.68 -4.13 -10.81
CA GLY A 284 -0.23 -3.06 -9.89
C GLY A 284 0.48 -1.89 -10.56
N MET A 285 0.30 -1.70 -11.88
CA MET A 285 0.90 -0.60 -12.63
C MET A 285 -0.12 0.50 -12.97
N PHE A 286 -1.39 0.13 -13.13
CA PHE A 286 -2.43 1.05 -13.59
C PHE A 286 -2.65 2.24 -12.63
N GLU A 287 -2.34 2.07 -11.34
CA GLU A 287 -2.35 3.09 -10.30
C GLU A 287 -1.41 4.26 -10.61
N HIS A 288 -0.39 4.03 -11.44
CA HIS A 288 0.60 5.03 -11.85
C HIS A 288 0.27 5.71 -13.17
N VAL A 289 -0.79 5.30 -13.88
CA VAL A 289 -1.18 5.89 -15.17
C VAL A 289 -1.72 7.31 -15.01
N GLY A 290 -2.52 7.56 -13.99
CA GLY A 290 -3.21 8.83 -13.77
C GLY A 290 -4.51 8.98 -14.58
N VAL A 291 -5.54 9.55 -13.96
CA VAL A 291 -6.91 9.63 -14.52
C VAL A 291 -6.97 10.31 -15.90
N GLY A 292 -6.12 11.31 -16.13
CA GLY A 292 -6.06 12.01 -17.43
C GLY A 292 -5.60 11.15 -18.61
N HIS A 293 -4.93 10.02 -18.33
CA HIS A 293 -4.30 9.16 -19.31
C HIS A 293 -4.96 7.77 -19.44
N TYR A 294 -6.07 7.50 -18.77
CA TYR A 294 -6.74 6.19 -18.84
C TYR A 294 -7.17 5.81 -20.24
N ARG A 295 -7.71 6.77 -21.02
CA ARG A 295 -8.07 6.54 -22.41
C ARG A 295 -6.85 6.19 -23.26
N GLU A 296 -5.76 6.92 -23.12
CA GLU A 296 -4.49 6.67 -23.82
C GLU A 296 -3.95 5.27 -23.48
N TYR A 297 -3.99 4.88 -22.21
CA TYR A 297 -3.59 3.57 -21.74
C TYR A 297 -4.39 2.44 -22.42
N PHE A 298 -5.72 2.51 -22.38
CA PHE A 298 -6.56 1.46 -22.98
C PHE A 298 -6.50 1.47 -24.51
N GLN A 299 -6.32 2.64 -25.14
CA GLN A 299 -6.04 2.71 -26.58
C GLN A 299 -4.73 1.97 -26.92
N LYS A 300 -3.67 2.18 -26.11
CA LYS A 300 -2.39 1.48 -26.30
C LYS A 300 -2.54 -0.03 -26.08
N VAL A 301 -3.24 -0.46 -25.05
CA VAL A 301 -3.56 -1.88 -24.85
C VAL A 301 -4.27 -2.47 -26.08
N ARG A 302 -5.27 -1.77 -26.60
CA ARG A 302 -5.98 -2.20 -27.83
C ARG A 302 -5.06 -2.31 -29.04
N ASP A 303 -4.20 -1.33 -29.24
CA ASP A 303 -3.28 -1.29 -30.42
C ASP A 303 -2.25 -2.41 -30.37
N LEU A 304 -1.78 -2.76 -29.16
CA LEU A 304 -0.83 -3.85 -28.94
C LEU A 304 -1.48 -5.24 -28.88
N LEU A 305 -2.77 -5.34 -28.64
CA LEU A 305 -3.48 -6.62 -28.57
C LEU A 305 -3.81 -7.12 -29.98
N ASP A 306 -3.61 -8.41 -30.24
CA ASP A 306 -4.08 -9.06 -31.47
C ASP A 306 -5.62 -9.15 -31.48
N ASP A 307 -6.23 -9.42 -32.64
CA ASP A 307 -7.67 -9.33 -32.80
C ASP A 307 -8.43 -10.36 -31.95
N ASP A 308 -7.88 -11.59 -31.78
CA ASP A 308 -8.39 -12.61 -30.87
C ASP A 308 -7.66 -12.59 -29.50
N GLY A 309 -7.06 -11.46 -29.19
CA GLY A 309 -6.27 -11.30 -27.98
C GLY A 309 -7.10 -11.08 -26.72
N VAL A 310 -6.53 -11.45 -25.56
CA VAL A 310 -7.10 -11.22 -24.24
C VAL A 310 -6.14 -10.39 -23.42
N ALA A 311 -6.65 -9.32 -22.80
CA ALA A 311 -5.89 -8.54 -21.82
C ALA A 311 -6.49 -8.67 -20.43
N LEU A 312 -5.63 -8.63 -19.39
CA LEU A 312 -6.04 -8.65 -17.99
C LEU A 312 -5.35 -7.52 -17.23
N ILE A 313 -6.14 -6.64 -16.64
CA ILE A 313 -5.65 -5.54 -15.81
C ILE A 313 -6.00 -5.82 -14.36
N HIS A 314 -4.98 -6.00 -13.51
CA HIS A 314 -5.10 -6.18 -12.07
C HIS A 314 -4.65 -4.89 -11.39
N THR A 315 -5.55 -4.19 -10.72
CA THR A 315 -5.28 -2.90 -10.11
C THR A 315 -5.98 -2.72 -8.77
N ILE A 316 -5.36 -1.98 -7.87
CA ILE A 316 -6.07 -1.47 -6.69
C ILE A 316 -7.18 -0.55 -7.17
N GLY A 317 -8.33 -0.65 -6.53
CA GLY A 317 -9.48 0.16 -6.83
C GLY A 317 -10.26 0.56 -5.58
N ARG A 318 -11.30 1.34 -5.80
CA ARG A 318 -12.19 1.78 -4.73
C ARG A 318 -13.65 1.59 -5.07
N ALA A 319 -14.42 1.15 -4.07
CA ALA A 319 -15.85 0.87 -4.20
C ALA A 319 -16.73 2.10 -3.91
N ASP A 320 -16.18 3.16 -3.30
CA ASP A 320 -16.92 4.36 -2.87
C ASP A 320 -16.97 5.48 -3.93
N GLY A 321 -16.58 5.18 -5.18
CA GLY A 321 -16.54 6.12 -6.30
C GLY A 321 -15.27 6.97 -6.32
N PRO A 322 -15.16 7.92 -7.28
CA PRO A 322 -13.97 8.76 -7.45
C PRO A 322 -13.61 9.54 -6.19
N GLY A 323 -12.32 9.53 -5.82
CA GLY A 323 -11.81 10.17 -4.62
C GLY A 323 -10.51 10.94 -4.84
N ALA A 324 -9.87 11.37 -3.75
CA ALA A 324 -8.53 11.93 -3.75
C ALA A 324 -7.50 10.87 -3.30
N ALA A 325 -6.26 11.00 -3.76
CA ALA A 325 -5.15 10.23 -3.22
C ALA A 325 -4.93 10.61 -1.74
N ASN A 326 -4.56 9.64 -0.91
CA ASN A 326 -4.16 9.92 0.46
C ASN A 326 -2.86 10.73 0.44
N GLN A 327 -2.83 11.86 1.16
CA GLN A 327 -1.69 12.79 1.11
C GLN A 327 -0.41 12.19 1.66
N TRP A 328 -0.51 11.38 2.72
CA TRP A 328 0.64 10.74 3.34
C TRP A 328 1.22 9.65 2.43
N ILE A 329 0.36 8.78 1.86
CA ILE A 329 0.78 7.76 0.88
C ILE A 329 1.44 8.40 -0.33
N ASN A 330 0.85 9.48 -0.84
CA ASN A 330 1.39 10.19 -2.01
C ASN A 330 2.74 10.88 -1.72
N LYS A 331 2.96 11.32 -0.47
CA LYS A 331 4.21 11.99 -0.09
C LYS A 331 5.35 11.00 0.18
N TYR A 332 5.08 9.88 0.82
CA TYR A 332 6.11 9.01 1.40
C TYR A 332 6.26 7.66 0.71
N ILE A 333 5.21 7.13 0.06
CA ILE A 333 5.20 5.77 -0.47
C ILE A 333 5.04 5.76 -2.00
N PHE A 334 3.95 6.28 -2.56
CA PHE A 334 3.64 6.24 -3.99
C PHE A 334 3.38 7.64 -4.55
N PRO A 335 4.43 8.43 -4.84
CA PRO A 335 4.27 9.75 -5.46
C PRO A 335 3.51 9.64 -6.79
N GLY A 336 2.47 10.48 -6.96
CA GLY A 336 1.64 10.48 -8.17
C GLY A 336 0.67 9.30 -8.29
N GLY A 337 0.68 8.34 -7.35
CA GLY A 337 -0.24 7.21 -7.36
C GLY A 337 -1.71 7.62 -7.13
N TYR A 338 -2.62 6.91 -7.79
CA TYR A 338 -4.04 7.11 -7.64
C TYR A 338 -4.80 5.79 -7.67
N VAL A 339 -5.74 5.63 -6.76
CA VAL A 339 -6.63 4.46 -6.69
C VAL A 339 -7.94 4.77 -7.39
N PRO A 340 -8.21 4.18 -8.58
CA PRO A 340 -9.38 4.48 -9.39
C PRO A 340 -10.67 3.81 -8.89
N ALA A 341 -11.80 4.40 -9.23
CA ALA A 341 -13.10 3.72 -9.17
C ALA A 341 -13.43 3.06 -10.52
N LEU A 342 -14.25 2.00 -10.51
CA LEU A 342 -14.71 1.38 -11.76
C LEU A 342 -15.44 2.39 -12.69
N SER A 343 -16.16 3.35 -12.10
CA SER A 343 -16.82 4.43 -12.84
C SER A 343 -15.85 5.42 -13.53
N GLU A 344 -14.53 5.32 -13.27
CA GLU A 344 -13.51 6.08 -13.99
C GLU A 344 -12.81 5.20 -15.03
N ILE A 345 -12.67 3.89 -14.74
CA ILE A 345 -12.00 2.92 -15.62
C ILE A 345 -12.89 2.53 -16.81
N LEU A 346 -14.12 2.09 -16.54
CA LEU A 346 -15.02 1.54 -17.56
C LEU A 346 -15.29 2.50 -18.75
N PRO A 347 -15.56 3.79 -18.53
CA PRO A 347 -15.74 4.72 -19.65
C PRO A 347 -14.50 4.87 -20.54
N ALA A 348 -13.31 4.73 -19.98
CA ALA A 348 -12.06 4.79 -20.75
C ALA A 348 -11.86 3.54 -21.60
N ILE A 349 -12.26 2.36 -21.09
CA ILE A 349 -12.25 1.09 -21.82
C ILE A 349 -13.24 1.14 -23.00
N GLU A 350 -14.47 1.60 -22.75
CA GLU A 350 -15.50 1.76 -23.76
C GLU A 350 -15.06 2.70 -24.89
N GLN A 351 -14.46 3.86 -24.54
CA GLN A 351 -13.95 4.83 -25.50
C GLN A 351 -12.77 4.28 -26.31
N ALA A 352 -12.00 3.33 -25.78
CA ALA A 352 -10.95 2.64 -26.51
C ALA A 352 -11.51 1.55 -27.44
N GLY A 353 -12.80 1.21 -27.35
CA GLY A 353 -13.43 0.17 -28.16
C GLY A 353 -13.00 -1.24 -27.79
N LEU A 354 -12.81 -1.50 -26.51
CA LEU A 354 -12.57 -2.82 -25.92
C LEU A 354 -13.83 -3.34 -25.25
N TYR A 355 -14.08 -4.64 -25.35
CA TYR A 355 -15.13 -5.31 -24.57
C TYR A 355 -14.60 -5.67 -23.21
N VAL A 356 -15.38 -5.38 -22.16
CA VAL A 356 -15.16 -5.92 -20.81
C VAL A 356 -15.86 -7.27 -20.75
N THR A 357 -15.10 -8.34 -20.63
CA THR A 357 -15.63 -9.72 -20.63
C THR A 357 -15.74 -10.30 -19.23
N ASP A 358 -14.96 -9.78 -18.26
CA ASP A 358 -15.06 -10.13 -16.86
C ASP A 358 -14.56 -8.99 -15.96
N VAL A 359 -15.19 -8.83 -14.81
CA VAL A 359 -14.72 -7.98 -13.71
C VAL A 359 -14.82 -8.76 -12.42
N GLU A 360 -13.69 -9.15 -11.85
CA GLU A 360 -13.65 -9.74 -10.51
C GLU A 360 -13.18 -8.71 -9.50
N VAL A 361 -13.84 -8.68 -8.33
CA VAL A 361 -13.50 -7.80 -7.22
C VAL A 361 -12.89 -8.62 -6.10
N LEU A 362 -11.58 -8.52 -5.95
CA LEU A 362 -10.80 -9.17 -4.89
C LEU A 362 -10.87 -8.31 -3.61
N ARG A 363 -11.91 -8.49 -2.83
CA ARG A 363 -12.29 -7.63 -1.69
C ARG A 363 -11.22 -7.57 -0.60
N LEU A 364 -11.04 -8.67 0.15
CA LEU A 364 -10.18 -8.75 1.32
C LEU A 364 -8.82 -9.39 1.05
N HIS A 365 -8.58 -9.89 -0.15
CA HIS A 365 -7.32 -10.55 -0.49
C HIS A 365 -6.10 -9.65 -0.23
N TYR A 366 -6.22 -8.35 -0.53
CA TYR A 366 -5.11 -7.45 -0.25
C TYR A 366 -4.97 -7.12 1.24
N ALA A 367 -6.05 -7.12 2.01
CA ALA A 367 -5.96 -6.99 3.47
C ALA A 367 -5.16 -8.17 4.06
N GLU A 368 -5.42 -9.41 3.61
CA GLU A 368 -4.66 -10.59 4.07
C GLU A 368 -3.21 -10.56 3.57
N THR A 369 -2.95 -10.10 2.34
CA THR A 369 -1.60 -9.90 1.81
C THR A 369 -0.81 -8.90 2.67
N LEU A 370 -1.39 -7.73 2.95
CA LEU A 370 -0.79 -6.67 3.76
C LEU A 370 -0.57 -7.11 5.22
N LYS A 371 -1.49 -7.91 5.77
CA LYS A 371 -1.32 -8.55 7.07
C LYS A 371 -0.10 -9.47 7.09
N ALA A 372 0.06 -10.32 6.07
CA ALA A 372 1.22 -11.20 5.97
C ALA A 372 2.53 -10.40 5.85
N TRP A 373 2.56 -9.37 5.00
CA TRP A 373 3.72 -8.47 4.88
C TRP A 373 4.04 -7.75 6.19
N ARG A 374 3.04 -7.23 6.88
CA ARG A 374 3.21 -6.55 8.18
C ARG A 374 3.77 -7.49 9.24
N HIS A 375 3.30 -8.73 9.32
CA HIS A 375 3.82 -9.71 10.26
C HIS A 375 5.29 -10.04 9.98
N ARG A 376 5.66 -10.24 8.71
CA ARG A 376 7.05 -10.51 8.29
C ARG A 376 7.96 -9.32 8.53
N PHE A 377 7.48 -8.12 8.18
CA PHE A 377 8.21 -6.89 8.46
C PHE A 377 8.50 -6.73 9.95
N ASN A 378 7.50 -6.90 10.81
CA ASN A 378 7.65 -6.79 12.26
C ASN A 378 8.62 -7.85 12.82
N ALA A 379 8.58 -9.07 12.30
CA ALA A 379 9.54 -10.12 12.68
C ALA A 379 10.99 -9.77 12.29
N ASN A 380 11.19 -8.99 11.23
CA ASN A 380 12.50 -8.57 10.72
C ASN A 380 12.84 -7.10 11.04
N ARG A 381 12.04 -6.42 11.87
CA ARG A 381 12.15 -4.99 12.13
C ARG A 381 13.54 -4.54 12.58
N GLY A 382 14.22 -5.34 13.41
CA GLY A 382 15.59 -5.05 13.85
C GLY A 382 16.57 -4.97 12.68
N ARG A 383 16.48 -5.91 11.72
CA ARG A 383 17.29 -5.90 10.49
C ARG A 383 16.97 -4.70 9.59
N VAL A 384 15.71 -4.27 9.55
CA VAL A 384 15.34 -3.05 8.82
C VAL A 384 15.94 -1.81 9.47
N ALA A 385 15.96 -1.74 10.81
CA ALA A 385 16.58 -0.62 11.55
C ALA A 385 18.11 -0.54 11.34
N GLU A 386 18.75 -1.67 11.07
CA GLU A 386 20.19 -1.72 10.70
C GLU A 386 20.44 -1.22 9.26
N LEU A 387 19.49 -1.46 8.33
CA LEU A 387 19.60 -1.02 6.94
C LEU A 387 19.25 0.47 6.75
N TYR A 388 18.33 0.97 7.58
CA TYR A 388 17.79 2.33 7.50
C TYR A 388 17.84 2.99 8.89
N ASP A 389 16.74 3.61 9.33
CA ASP A 389 16.60 4.23 10.64
C ASP A 389 15.23 3.94 11.28
N GLU A 390 15.07 4.38 12.54
CA GLU A 390 13.82 4.20 13.29
C GLU A 390 12.64 4.92 12.65
N ARG A 391 12.88 6.08 12.03
CA ARG A 391 11.85 6.85 11.34
C ARG A 391 11.33 6.12 10.10
N PHE A 392 12.23 5.46 9.35
CA PHE A 392 11.87 4.59 8.23
C PHE A 392 11.07 3.38 8.70
N CYS A 393 11.49 2.72 9.79
CA CYS A 393 10.75 1.60 10.36
C CYS A 393 9.31 1.99 10.69
N ARG A 394 9.11 3.12 11.37
CA ARG A 394 7.77 3.64 11.68
C ARG A 394 6.99 4.03 10.45
N MET A 395 7.63 4.57 9.43
CA MET A 395 7.01 4.89 8.15
C MET A 395 6.43 3.62 7.51
N TRP A 396 7.21 2.55 7.46
CA TRP A 396 6.78 1.31 6.81
C TRP A 396 5.72 0.56 7.61
N GLU A 397 5.85 0.53 8.95
CA GLU A 397 4.80 0.02 9.85
C GLU A 397 3.47 0.75 9.63
N PHE A 398 3.50 2.09 9.57
CA PHE A 398 2.31 2.89 9.35
C PHE A 398 1.70 2.63 7.97
N TYR A 399 2.53 2.50 6.94
CA TYR A 399 2.10 2.16 5.58
C TYR A 399 1.35 0.83 5.54
N LEU A 400 1.99 -0.26 6.00
CA LEU A 400 1.39 -1.59 5.93
C LEU A 400 0.11 -1.68 6.79
N ALA A 401 0.15 -1.14 8.00
CA ALA A 401 -0.98 -1.13 8.92
C ALA A 401 -2.15 -0.29 8.39
N GLY A 402 -1.87 0.90 7.87
CA GLY A 402 -2.88 1.82 7.34
C GLY A 402 -3.54 1.27 6.08
N CYS A 403 -2.76 0.66 5.19
CA CYS A 403 -3.30 0.02 3.99
C CYS A 403 -4.15 -1.22 4.34
N GLU A 404 -3.70 -2.10 5.24
CA GLU A 404 -4.50 -3.24 5.71
C GLU A 404 -5.84 -2.77 6.25
N ALA A 405 -5.85 -1.82 7.17
CA ALA A 405 -7.08 -1.28 7.75
C ALA A 405 -7.98 -0.58 6.71
N ALA A 406 -7.40 0.07 5.70
CA ALA A 406 -8.14 0.71 4.61
C ALA A 406 -8.85 -0.31 3.69
N PHE A 407 -8.23 -1.48 3.43
CA PHE A 407 -8.90 -2.56 2.71
C PHE A 407 -10.00 -3.24 3.56
N ARG A 408 -9.85 -3.31 4.89
CA ARG A 408 -10.87 -3.89 5.76
C ARG A 408 -12.08 -2.95 5.95
N HIS A 409 -11.87 -1.65 6.05
CA HIS A 409 -12.91 -0.70 6.48
C HIS A 409 -13.10 0.49 5.55
N GLY A 410 -12.11 0.81 4.71
CA GLY A 410 -12.06 2.07 3.94
C GLY A 410 -12.66 1.99 2.53
N GLY A 411 -13.15 0.83 2.09
CA GLY A 411 -13.73 0.65 0.76
C GLY A 411 -12.69 0.45 -0.35
N LEU A 412 -11.42 0.20 -0.02
CA LEU A 412 -10.42 -0.23 -0.98
C LEU A 412 -10.66 -1.70 -1.37
N VAL A 413 -10.44 -2.01 -2.65
CA VAL A 413 -10.58 -3.34 -3.24
C VAL A 413 -9.49 -3.52 -4.32
N ASN A 414 -9.37 -4.72 -4.87
CA ASN A 414 -8.64 -4.93 -6.12
C ASN A 414 -9.61 -5.36 -7.22
N PHE A 415 -9.37 -4.88 -8.42
CA PHE A 415 -10.07 -5.32 -9.63
C PHE A 415 -9.15 -6.20 -10.47
N GLN A 416 -9.70 -7.26 -11.03
CA GLN A 416 -9.18 -7.94 -12.20
C GLN A 416 -10.18 -7.73 -13.34
N ILE A 417 -9.78 -6.98 -14.37
CA ILE A 417 -10.63 -6.61 -15.51
C ILE A 417 -10.09 -7.32 -16.75
N GLN A 418 -10.88 -8.22 -17.31
CA GLN A 418 -10.55 -8.96 -18.52
C GLN A 418 -11.15 -8.24 -19.73
N LEU A 419 -10.35 -8.10 -20.77
CA LEU A 419 -10.67 -7.28 -21.95
C LEU A 419 -10.39 -8.05 -23.25
N THR A 420 -11.21 -7.82 -24.27
CA THR A 420 -11.01 -8.35 -25.61
C THR A 420 -11.35 -7.28 -26.66
N LYS A 421 -10.89 -7.49 -27.92
CA LYS A 421 -11.33 -6.66 -29.06
C LYS A 421 -12.64 -7.14 -29.66
N ARG A 422 -12.92 -8.42 -29.60
CA ARG A 422 -14.10 -9.05 -30.17
C ARG A 422 -14.96 -9.66 -29.10
N VAL A 423 -16.27 -9.65 -29.31
CA VAL A 423 -17.26 -10.17 -28.37
C VAL A 423 -17.22 -11.70 -28.24
N ASP A 424 -16.74 -12.39 -29.28
CA ASP A 424 -16.72 -13.84 -29.42
C ASP A 424 -15.34 -14.48 -29.13
N THR A 425 -14.37 -13.70 -28.64
CA THR A 425 -13.01 -14.21 -28.30
C THR A 425 -13.03 -15.26 -27.20
N LEU A 426 -13.95 -15.15 -26.25
CA LEU A 426 -14.06 -16.03 -25.10
C LEU A 426 -15.27 -16.96 -25.20
N SER A 427 -15.20 -18.09 -24.48
CA SER A 427 -16.37 -18.97 -24.31
C SER A 427 -17.50 -18.29 -23.58
N LEU A 428 -18.75 -18.76 -23.81
CA LEU A 428 -19.96 -18.16 -23.20
C LEU A 428 -19.96 -18.23 -21.66
N THR A 429 -19.28 -19.21 -21.09
CA THR A 429 -19.23 -19.41 -19.64
C THR A 429 -17.80 -19.17 -19.10
N ARG A 430 -17.68 -18.85 -17.82
CA ARG A 430 -16.41 -18.65 -17.12
C ARG A 430 -15.76 -19.95 -16.65
N ASN A 431 -16.30 -21.12 -17.00
CA ASN A 431 -15.84 -22.42 -16.52
C ASN A 431 -14.38 -22.71 -16.84
N TYR A 432 -13.88 -22.18 -17.97
CA TYR A 432 -12.49 -22.31 -18.39
C TYR A 432 -11.48 -21.84 -17.33
N ILE A 433 -11.84 -20.86 -16.48
CA ILE A 433 -10.98 -20.35 -15.40
C ILE A 433 -10.75 -21.48 -14.39
N GLY A 434 -11.83 -22.02 -13.82
CA GLY A 434 -11.71 -23.10 -12.82
C GLY A 434 -11.20 -24.42 -13.39
N GLU A 435 -11.50 -24.73 -14.65
CA GLU A 435 -10.97 -25.91 -15.34
C GLU A 435 -9.45 -25.83 -15.48
N TRP A 436 -8.94 -24.68 -15.94
CA TRP A 436 -7.51 -24.44 -16.08
C TRP A 436 -6.79 -24.49 -14.73
N GLU A 437 -7.36 -23.86 -13.68
CA GLU A 437 -6.80 -23.85 -12.34
C GLU A 437 -6.68 -25.26 -11.75
N ARG A 438 -7.72 -26.07 -11.85
CA ARG A 438 -7.71 -27.46 -11.39
C ARG A 438 -6.68 -28.31 -12.15
N SER A 439 -6.58 -28.17 -13.47
CA SER A 439 -5.62 -28.92 -14.29
C SER A 439 -4.15 -28.64 -13.96
N ARG A 440 -3.88 -27.52 -13.31
CA ARG A 440 -2.52 -27.03 -12.97
C ARG A 440 -2.28 -26.97 -11.45
N ASP A 441 -3.21 -27.45 -10.62
CA ASP A 441 -2.99 -27.54 -9.18
C ASP A 441 -2.08 -28.75 -8.87
N PRO A 442 -0.91 -28.53 -8.24
CA PRO A 442 -0.05 -29.64 -7.82
C PRO A 442 -0.76 -30.66 -6.90
N MET A 443 -1.72 -30.20 -6.08
CA MET A 443 -2.47 -31.08 -5.18
C MET A 443 -3.47 -31.98 -5.91
N SER A 444 -4.06 -31.53 -7.02
CA SER A 444 -4.99 -32.35 -7.81
C SER A 444 -4.34 -33.56 -8.48
N ARG A 445 -3.00 -33.56 -8.63
CA ARG A 445 -2.22 -34.69 -9.18
C ARG A 445 -1.96 -35.81 -8.16
N LEU A 446 -2.24 -35.55 -6.87
CA LEU A 446 -2.07 -36.54 -5.79
C LEU A 446 -3.38 -37.27 -5.49
N GLU A 447 -4.53 -36.81 -6.01
CA GLU A 447 -5.86 -37.40 -5.81
C GLU A 447 -6.34 -38.19 -7.04
N SER A 448 -5.60 -38.20 -8.15
CA SER A 448 -5.84 -38.98 -9.36
C SER A 448 -4.90 -40.19 -9.45
#